data_e1a7725a8d0ba970f5a9887260ab2f00
#
_entry.id   e1a7725a8d0ba970f5a9887260ab2f00
#
_cell.length_a   1.000
_cell.length_b   1.000
_cell.length_c   1.000
_cell.angle_alpha   90.00
_cell.angle_beta   90.00
_cell.angle_gamma   90.00
#
_symmetry.space_group_name_H-M   'P 1'
#
loop_
_entity.id
_entity.type
_entity.pdbx_description
1 polymer ?
#
loop_
_entity_poly.entity_id
_entity_poly.type
_entity_poly.pdbx_seq_one_letter_code
_entity_poly.pdbx_strand_id
1 'polypeptide(L)'
;EWHANNYPALIRETSGGELEVAYAYGMIDSPLPGGMTTDQWCEKYNIPRCLTIEELIEKSDCLLVLSPDNCEMHEQLCQLPLRSGKLTYVDKTFAPDKETAERLFALAEEYGTPCYSTSALRFASEYQELDPAEITAINCWGPNDFNTYSIHQLEPLMMLMKAEPDRVMWLDGEKWMTLAIHFRDGRSATVSCFGT
;
A
#
# COMPACT_ATOMS: atom_id res chain seq x y z
N GLU A 1 -11.45 -4.34 -2.21
CA GLU A 1 -11.73 -5.77 -2.51
C GLU A 1 -10.83 -6.35 -3.62
N TRP A 2 -10.31 -5.52 -4.55
CA TRP A 2 -9.48 -6.05 -5.63
C TRP A 2 -8.25 -6.79 -5.10
N HIS A 3 -7.53 -6.22 -4.13
CA HIS A 3 -6.34 -6.83 -3.53
C HIS A 3 -6.68 -8.16 -2.86
N ALA A 4 -7.68 -8.20 -2.00
CA ALA A 4 -8.10 -9.45 -1.35
C ALA A 4 -8.49 -10.55 -2.36
N ASN A 5 -9.14 -10.19 -3.47
CA ASN A 5 -9.58 -11.15 -4.48
C ASN A 5 -8.46 -11.67 -5.39
N ASN A 6 -7.38 -10.91 -5.56
CA ASN A 6 -6.32 -11.25 -6.52
C ASN A 6 -5.02 -11.73 -5.84
N TYR A 7 -4.72 -11.25 -4.63
CA TYR A 7 -3.48 -11.59 -3.94
C TYR A 7 -3.27 -13.10 -3.70
N PRO A 8 -4.29 -13.92 -3.38
CA PRO A 8 -4.06 -15.35 -3.21
C PRO A 8 -3.43 -16.02 -4.43
N ALA A 9 -3.93 -15.72 -5.63
CA ALA A 9 -3.36 -16.25 -6.87
C ALA A 9 -1.99 -15.64 -7.18
N LEU A 10 -1.88 -14.30 -7.13
CA LEU A 10 -0.65 -13.59 -7.45
C LEU A 10 0.52 -13.99 -6.54
N ILE A 11 0.29 -14.11 -5.23
CA ILE A 11 1.34 -14.51 -4.28
C ILE A 11 1.83 -15.91 -4.62
N ARG A 12 0.93 -16.86 -4.86
CA ARG A 12 1.31 -18.23 -5.20
C ARG A 12 2.07 -18.30 -6.52
N GLU A 13 1.60 -17.62 -7.55
CA GLU A 13 2.21 -17.63 -8.88
C GLU A 13 3.60 -16.98 -8.88
N THR A 14 3.72 -15.78 -8.29
CA THR A 14 4.98 -15.02 -8.30
C THR A 14 6.05 -15.61 -7.39
N SER A 15 5.66 -16.31 -6.32
CA SER A 15 6.60 -17.03 -5.44
C SER A 15 6.97 -18.42 -5.94
N GLY A 16 6.40 -18.87 -7.07
CA GLY A 16 6.59 -20.25 -7.52
C GLY A 16 5.97 -21.29 -6.57
N GLY A 17 5.00 -20.89 -5.75
CA GLY A 17 4.33 -21.73 -4.77
C GLY A 17 5.01 -21.79 -3.40
N GLU A 18 6.09 -21.02 -3.18
CA GLU A 18 6.75 -20.96 -1.87
C GLU A 18 5.94 -20.19 -0.82
N LEU A 19 5.09 -19.26 -1.27
CA LEU A 19 4.20 -18.49 -0.41
C LEU A 19 2.74 -18.72 -0.80
N GLU A 20 1.87 -18.72 0.20
CA GLU A 20 0.41 -18.79 -0.02
C GLU A 20 -0.34 -17.99 1.06
N VAL A 21 -1.55 -17.58 0.74
CA VAL A 21 -2.49 -17.05 1.73
C VAL A 21 -3.12 -18.24 2.45
N ALA A 22 -2.57 -18.57 3.62
CA ALA A 22 -2.95 -19.76 4.37
C ALA A 22 -4.21 -19.58 5.23
N TYR A 23 -4.45 -18.35 5.72
CA TYR A 23 -5.58 -18.01 6.59
C TYR A 23 -6.09 -16.60 6.27
N ALA A 24 -7.36 -16.34 6.61
CA ALA A 24 -7.95 -15.01 6.46
C ALA A 24 -8.81 -14.63 7.68
N TYR A 25 -8.80 -13.34 7.98
CA TYR A 25 -9.68 -12.70 8.93
C TYR A 25 -10.33 -11.48 8.28
N GLY A 26 -11.64 -11.35 8.34
CA GLY A 26 -12.37 -10.16 7.93
C GLY A 26 -13.02 -9.50 9.14
N MET A 27 -12.68 -8.24 9.40
CA MET A 27 -13.30 -7.45 10.47
C MET A 27 -14.78 -7.21 10.20
N ILE A 28 -15.13 -6.98 8.94
CA ILE A 28 -16.49 -6.82 8.44
C ILE A 28 -16.64 -7.57 7.13
N ASP A 29 -17.87 -7.91 6.79
CA ASP A 29 -18.20 -8.39 5.44
C ASP A 29 -18.12 -7.25 4.42
N SER A 30 -18.07 -7.57 3.13
CA SER A 30 -18.02 -6.54 2.10
C SER A 30 -19.18 -5.56 2.22
N PRO A 31 -18.91 -4.25 2.31
CA PRO A 31 -19.96 -3.23 2.33
C PRO A 31 -20.54 -2.94 0.93
N LEU A 32 -19.95 -3.49 -0.13
CA LEU A 32 -20.39 -3.23 -1.51
C LEU A 32 -21.65 -4.02 -1.86
N PRO A 33 -22.56 -3.45 -2.64
CA PRO A 33 -23.71 -4.18 -3.15
C PRO A 33 -23.30 -5.44 -3.93
N GLY A 34 -23.75 -6.61 -3.50
CA GLY A 34 -23.36 -7.89 -4.09
C GLY A 34 -21.97 -8.39 -3.69
N GLY A 35 -21.31 -7.74 -2.74
CA GLY A 35 -20.06 -8.20 -2.16
C GLY A 35 -20.21 -9.48 -1.36
N MET A 36 -19.11 -10.20 -1.18
CA MET A 36 -19.10 -11.47 -0.43
C MET A 36 -19.00 -11.22 1.08
N THR A 37 -19.64 -12.10 1.86
CA THR A 37 -19.27 -12.22 3.28
C THR A 37 -17.87 -12.81 3.40
N THR A 38 -17.26 -12.66 4.57
CA THR A 38 -15.96 -13.28 4.85
C THR A 38 -16.00 -14.79 4.65
N ASP A 39 -17.09 -15.45 5.10
CA ASP A 39 -17.26 -16.90 4.91
C ASP A 39 -17.33 -17.28 3.43
N GLN A 40 -18.12 -16.57 2.63
CA GLN A 40 -18.23 -16.82 1.19
C GLN A 40 -16.89 -16.61 0.47
N TRP A 41 -16.12 -15.62 0.90
CA TRP A 41 -14.78 -15.37 0.34
C TRP A 41 -13.83 -16.51 0.70
N CYS A 42 -13.80 -16.93 1.96
CA CYS A 42 -12.99 -18.06 2.43
C CYS A 42 -13.33 -19.36 1.71
N GLU A 43 -14.63 -19.65 1.54
CA GLU A 43 -15.09 -20.81 0.78
C GLU A 43 -14.64 -20.74 -0.69
N LYS A 44 -14.85 -19.60 -1.35
CA LYS A 44 -14.49 -19.40 -2.76
C LYS A 44 -13.00 -19.63 -3.04
N TYR A 45 -12.13 -19.16 -2.15
CA TYR A 45 -10.68 -19.27 -2.33
C TYR A 45 -10.07 -20.48 -1.62
N ASN A 46 -10.90 -21.29 -0.96
CA ASN A 46 -10.49 -22.45 -0.14
C ASN A 46 -9.43 -22.07 0.90
N ILE A 47 -9.65 -20.93 1.57
CA ILE A 47 -8.77 -20.40 2.62
C ILE A 47 -9.50 -20.49 3.96
N PRO A 48 -8.95 -21.15 4.99
CA PRO A 48 -9.55 -21.23 6.31
C PRO A 48 -9.75 -19.85 6.94
N ARG A 49 -10.94 -19.62 7.50
CA ARG A 49 -11.26 -18.42 8.25
C ARG A 49 -10.73 -18.49 9.68
N CYS A 50 -10.05 -17.44 10.13
CA CYS A 50 -9.82 -17.17 11.54
C CYS A 50 -10.92 -16.26 12.10
N LEU A 51 -11.27 -16.45 13.35
CA LEU A 51 -12.32 -15.67 14.02
C LEU A 51 -11.76 -14.43 14.73
N THR A 52 -10.46 -14.40 14.98
CA THR A 52 -9.75 -13.26 15.60
C THR A 52 -8.43 -12.99 14.90
N ILE A 53 -7.90 -11.77 15.09
CA ILE A 53 -6.57 -11.39 14.57
C ILE A 53 -5.48 -12.19 15.29
N GLU A 54 -5.63 -12.45 16.59
CA GLU A 54 -4.70 -13.24 17.37
C GLU A 54 -4.55 -14.66 16.82
N GLU A 55 -5.67 -15.30 16.49
CA GLU A 55 -5.66 -16.63 15.87
C GLU A 55 -4.93 -16.61 14.52
N LEU A 56 -5.18 -15.59 13.71
CA LEU A 56 -4.51 -15.43 12.42
C LEU A 56 -2.99 -15.24 12.60
N ILE A 57 -2.58 -14.39 13.54
CA ILE A 57 -1.19 -14.16 13.87
C ILE A 57 -0.50 -15.45 14.32
N GLU A 58 -1.13 -16.21 15.20
CA GLU A 58 -0.56 -17.46 15.71
C GLU A 58 -0.26 -18.46 14.58
N LYS A 59 -1.17 -18.56 13.61
CA LYS A 59 -1.13 -19.55 12.53
C LYS A 59 -0.34 -19.12 11.29
N SER A 60 0.08 -17.88 11.19
CA SER A 60 0.73 -17.33 9.98
C SER A 60 2.20 -16.96 10.23
N ASP A 61 3.06 -17.11 9.23
CA ASP A 61 4.47 -16.73 9.30
C ASP A 61 4.69 -15.23 9.01
N CYS A 62 3.86 -14.67 8.14
CA CYS A 62 3.85 -13.24 7.80
C CYS A 62 2.41 -12.76 7.63
N LEU A 63 2.21 -11.44 7.65
CA LEU A 63 0.88 -10.83 7.73
C LEU A 63 0.69 -9.81 6.61
N LEU A 64 -0.55 -9.79 6.07
CA LEU A 64 -1.01 -8.78 5.12
C LEU A 64 -2.20 -8.04 5.74
N VAL A 65 -2.09 -6.73 5.90
CA VAL A 65 -3.18 -5.86 6.33
C VAL A 65 -3.71 -5.13 5.10
N LEU A 66 -4.91 -5.50 4.65
CA LEU A 66 -5.50 -5.02 3.41
C LEU A 66 -6.73 -4.14 3.69
N SER A 67 -6.59 -2.84 3.51
CA SER A 67 -7.69 -1.87 3.55
C SER A 67 -7.36 -0.67 2.63
N PRO A 68 -7.17 -0.92 1.31
CA PRO A 68 -6.56 0.05 0.39
C PRO A 68 -7.39 1.32 0.18
N ASP A 69 -8.71 1.24 0.35
CA ASP A 69 -9.63 2.36 0.12
C ASP A 69 -10.11 3.00 1.44
N ASN A 70 -9.57 2.54 2.57
CA ASN A 70 -9.93 2.92 3.94
C ASN A 70 -8.69 2.92 4.82
N CYS A 71 -7.70 3.74 4.47
CA CYS A 71 -6.40 3.76 5.16
C CYS A 71 -6.49 4.20 6.64
N GLU A 72 -7.55 4.90 7.04
CA GLU A 72 -7.86 5.23 8.44
C GLU A 72 -8.09 3.98 9.31
N MET A 73 -8.46 2.84 8.70
CA MET A 73 -8.61 1.58 9.44
C MET A 73 -7.27 0.90 9.72
N HIS A 74 -6.20 1.30 9.04
CA HIS A 74 -4.88 0.69 9.24
C HIS A 74 -4.39 0.84 10.67
N GLU A 75 -4.62 1.98 11.33
CA GLU A 75 -4.19 2.16 12.72
C GLU A 75 -4.82 1.12 13.65
N GLN A 76 -6.10 0.82 13.48
CA GLN A 76 -6.78 -0.21 14.27
C GLN A 76 -6.35 -1.62 13.88
N LEU A 77 -6.31 -1.92 12.59
CA LEU A 77 -5.99 -3.26 12.07
C LEU A 77 -4.54 -3.66 12.33
N CYS A 78 -3.62 -2.72 12.40
CA CYS A 78 -2.19 -2.96 12.60
C CYS A 78 -1.79 -3.12 14.08
N GLN A 79 -2.66 -2.82 15.05
CA GLN A 79 -2.28 -2.86 16.48
C GLN A 79 -1.70 -4.20 16.91
N LEU A 80 -2.31 -5.30 16.55
CA LEU A 80 -1.83 -6.65 16.91
C LEU A 80 -0.76 -7.16 15.93
N PRO A 81 -0.90 -7.02 14.61
CA PRO A 81 0.15 -7.39 13.66
C PRO A 81 1.50 -6.75 13.95
N LEU A 82 1.54 -5.43 14.19
CA LEU A 82 2.80 -4.73 14.45
C LEU A 82 3.42 -5.04 15.83
N ARG A 83 2.68 -5.63 16.75
CA ARG A 83 3.20 -6.13 18.03
C ARG A 83 3.69 -7.57 17.97
N SER A 84 3.48 -8.26 16.86
CA SER A 84 3.72 -9.70 16.76
C SER A 84 5.19 -10.08 16.49
N GLY A 85 6.02 -9.15 16.04
CA GLY A 85 7.37 -9.43 15.56
C GLY A 85 7.41 -10.10 14.18
N LYS A 86 6.26 -10.41 13.56
CA LYS A 86 6.19 -11.07 12.25
C LYS A 86 6.21 -10.04 11.13
N LEU A 87 6.88 -10.38 10.02
CA LEU A 87 6.89 -9.54 8.83
C LEU A 87 5.47 -9.14 8.44
N THR A 88 5.21 -7.85 8.40
CA THR A 88 3.88 -7.30 8.15
C THR A 88 3.90 -6.34 6.96
N TYR A 89 3.15 -6.67 5.92
CA TYR A 89 2.81 -5.75 4.84
C TYR A 89 1.53 -5.01 5.18
N VAL A 90 1.55 -3.69 5.08
CA VAL A 90 0.36 -2.85 5.19
C VAL A 90 0.07 -2.24 3.83
N ASP A 91 -1.16 -2.39 3.35
CA ASP A 91 -1.52 -1.96 2.00
C ASP A 91 -1.37 -0.44 1.80
N LYS A 92 -1.28 -0.03 0.56
CA LYS A 92 -1.36 1.38 0.17
C LYS A 92 -2.82 1.87 0.32
N THR A 93 -3.11 3.06 0.67
CA THR A 93 -2.27 4.10 1.24
C THR A 93 -1.99 3.75 2.70
N PHE A 94 -0.73 3.85 3.11
CA PHE A 94 -0.27 3.34 4.42
C PHE A 94 -1.02 3.94 5.61
N ALA A 95 -1.27 5.24 5.57
CA ALA A 95 -1.96 5.96 6.64
C ALA A 95 -2.65 7.22 6.08
N PRO A 96 -3.68 7.74 6.75
CA PRO A 96 -4.40 8.94 6.32
C PRO A 96 -3.59 10.23 6.51
N ASP A 97 -2.63 10.23 7.42
CA ASP A 97 -1.80 11.38 7.77
C ASP A 97 -0.42 10.94 8.30
N LYS A 98 0.48 11.92 8.40
CA LYS A 98 1.85 11.71 8.86
C LYS A 98 1.91 11.22 10.30
N GLU A 99 1.12 11.77 11.18
CA GLU A 99 1.10 11.45 12.61
C GLU A 99 0.69 9.99 12.82
N THR A 100 -0.29 9.51 12.09
CA THR A 100 -0.71 8.09 12.10
C THR A 100 0.40 7.19 11.56
N ALA A 101 1.05 7.57 10.46
CA ALA A 101 2.18 6.82 9.91
C ALA A 101 3.33 6.72 10.91
N GLU A 102 3.69 7.82 11.57
CA GLU A 102 4.75 7.85 12.60
C GLU A 102 4.40 6.95 13.79
N ARG A 103 3.15 6.92 14.25
CA ARG A 103 2.70 6.01 15.31
C ARG A 103 2.81 4.55 14.90
N LEU A 104 2.43 4.20 13.68
CA LEU A 104 2.52 2.83 13.18
C LEU A 104 3.98 2.37 13.04
N PHE A 105 4.87 3.21 12.52
CA PHE A 105 6.29 2.88 12.45
C PHE A 105 6.93 2.79 13.84
N ALA A 106 6.61 3.69 14.75
CA ALA A 106 7.08 3.62 16.13
C ALA A 106 6.62 2.33 16.84
N LEU A 107 5.38 1.91 16.61
CA LEU A 107 4.86 0.65 17.14
C LEU A 107 5.63 -0.56 16.55
N ALA A 108 5.87 -0.58 15.25
CA ALA A 108 6.64 -1.63 14.62
C ALA A 108 8.07 -1.71 15.16
N GLU A 109 8.72 -0.55 15.36
CA GLU A 109 10.06 -0.44 15.92
C GLU A 109 10.10 -0.92 17.38
N GLU A 110 9.15 -0.52 18.21
CA GLU A 110 9.05 -0.94 19.62
C GLU A 110 9.03 -2.46 19.78
N TYR A 111 8.35 -3.16 18.87
CA TYR A 111 8.22 -4.62 18.93
C TYR A 111 9.19 -5.36 17.99
N GLY A 112 10.07 -4.64 17.30
CA GLY A 112 11.00 -5.24 16.35
C GLY A 112 10.33 -5.92 15.17
N THR A 113 9.14 -5.48 14.79
CA THR A 113 8.34 -6.02 13.68
C THR A 113 8.80 -5.43 12.35
N PRO A 114 9.33 -6.24 11.42
CA PRO A 114 9.58 -5.76 10.07
C PRO A 114 8.26 -5.34 9.41
N CYS A 115 8.16 -4.06 9.02
CA CYS A 115 6.95 -3.50 8.43
C CYS A 115 7.28 -2.72 7.16
N TYR A 116 6.45 -2.90 6.12
CA TYR A 116 6.55 -2.11 4.90
C TYR A 116 5.20 -1.92 4.23
N SER A 117 5.13 -0.90 3.40
CA SER A 117 4.02 -0.61 2.50
C SER A 117 4.59 -0.18 1.16
N THR A 118 3.93 -0.51 0.08
CA THR A 118 4.41 -0.13 -1.26
C THR A 118 3.31 -0.18 -2.31
N SER A 119 3.50 0.61 -3.36
CA SER A 119 2.78 0.46 -4.61
C SER A 119 3.51 -0.54 -5.53
N ALA A 120 2.76 -1.42 -6.17
CA ALA A 120 3.31 -2.38 -7.13
C ALA A 120 4.04 -1.68 -8.30
N LEU A 121 3.63 -0.48 -8.70
CA LEU A 121 4.24 0.24 -9.82
C LEU A 121 5.71 0.58 -9.57
N ARG A 122 6.14 0.72 -8.32
CA ARG A 122 7.55 0.92 -7.96
C ARG A 122 8.47 -0.17 -8.51
N PHE A 123 7.96 -1.38 -8.69
CA PHE A 123 8.72 -2.55 -9.13
C PHE A 123 8.63 -2.82 -10.62
N ALA A 124 8.05 -1.89 -11.40
CA ALA A 124 8.00 -2.02 -12.85
C ALA A 124 9.42 -2.16 -13.43
N SER A 125 9.59 -3.13 -14.34
CA SER A 125 10.89 -3.45 -14.94
C SER A 125 11.50 -2.25 -15.66
N GLU A 126 10.66 -1.41 -16.25
CA GLU A 126 11.07 -0.20 -16.99
C GLU A 126 11.81 0.80 -16.11
N TYR A 127 11.50 0.86 -14.81
CA TYR A 127 12.19 1.75 -13.88
C TYR A 127 13.55 1.19 -13.43
N GLN A 128 13.76 -0.11 -13.52
CA GLN A 128 15.03 -0.73 -13.12
C GLN A 128 16.16 -0.46 -14.12
N GLU A 129 15.82 -0.09 -15.34
CA GLU A 129 16.77 0.24 -16.41
C GLU A 129 17.24 1.70 -16.38
N LEU A 130 16.60 2.56 -15.57
CA LEU A 130 16.90 3.99 -15.48
C LEU A 130 18.06 4.26 -14.53
N ASP A 131 19.00 5.10 -14.94
CA ASP A 131 20.01 5.65 -14.03
C ASP A 131 19.45 6.91 -13.33
N PRO A 132 19.21 6.86 -12.01
CA PRO A 132 18.73 8.01 -11.26
C PRO A 132 19.62 9.26 -11.37
N ALA A 133 20.92 9.10 -11.66
CA ALA A 133 21.86 10.21 -11.79
C ALA A 133 21.65 11.03 -13.08
N GLU A 134 21.06 10.45 -14.10
CA GLU A 134 20.76 11.12 -15.36
C GLU A 134 19.40 11.82 -15.37
N ILE A 135 18.57 11.59 -14.35
CA ILE A 135 17.22 12.15 -14.27
C ILE A 135 17.30 13.61 -13.81
N THR A 136 16.84 14.52 -14.64
CA THR A 136 16.78 15.97 -14.36
C THR A 136 15.41 16.43 -13.89
N ALA A 137 14.34 15.81 -14.36
CA ALA A 137 12.96 16.05 -13.95
C ALA A 137 12.08 14.82 -14.22
N ILE A 138 10.98 14.71 -13.46
CA ILE A 138 9.97 13.65 -13.67
C ILE A 138 8.60 14.30 -13.78
N ASN A 139 7.82 13.89 -14.79
CA ASN A 139 6.40 14.24 -14.90
C ASN A 139 5.58 12.97 -14.94
N CYS A 140 4.74 12.76 -13.91
CA CYS A 140 3.88 11.60 -13.77
C CYS A 140 2.42 11.97 -14.03
N TRP A 141 1.73 11.05 -14.68
CA TRP A 141 0.28 11.14 -14.87
C TRP A 141 -0.36 9.82 -14.45
N GLY A 142 -1.41 9.90 -13.63
CA GLY A 142 -2.16 8.75 -13.15
C GLY A 142 -3.66 8.88 -13.36
N PRO A 143 -4.37 7.75 -13.45
CA PRO A 143 -5.83 7.74 -13.52
C PRO A 143 -6.46 8.03 -12.14
N ASN A 144 -7.76 8.22 -12.14
CA ASN A 144 -8.60 8.33 -10.95
C ASN A 144 -8.28 9.53 -10.04
N ASP A 145 -8.85 9.54 -8.85
CA ASP A 145 -8.66 10.62 -7.90
C ASP A 145 -7.26 10.64 -7.28
N PHE A 146 -6.81 11.83 -6.93
CA PHE A 146 -5.47 12.04 -6.41
C PHE A 146 -5.22 11.35 -5.07
N ASN A 147 -6.19 11.35 -4.16
CA ASN A 147 -6.01 10.82 -2.81
C ASN A 147 -5.77 9.31 -2.80
N THR A 148 -6.45 8.60 -3.69
CA THR A 148 -6.38 7.13 -3.75
C THR A 148 -5.26 6.63 -4.67
N TYR A 149 -4.96 7.39 -5.76
CA TYR A 149 -4.07 6.91 -6.82
C TYR A 149 -2.71 7.60 -6.94
N SER A 150 -2.52 8.77 -6.35
CA SER A 150 -1.23 9.49 -6.44
C SER A 150 -0.05 8.69 -5.87
N ILE A 151 -0.28 7.82 -4.91
CA ILE A 151 0.76 6.98 -4.33
C ILE A 151 1.44 6.09 -5.37
N HIS A 152 0.71 5.65 -6.40
CA HIS A 152 1.27 4.84 -7.49
C HIS A 152 2.27 5.62 -8.36
N GLN A 153 2.19 6.95 -8.40
CA GLN A 153 3.14 7.82 -9.08
C GLN A 153 4.20 8.36 -8.12
N LEU A 154 3.83 8.68 -6.88
CA LEU A 154 4.76 9.24 -5.89
C LEU A 154 5.86 8.25 -5.50
N GLU A 155 5.53 6.98 -5.30
CA GLU A 155 6.54 6.00 -4.90
C GLU A 155 7.65 5.77 -5.94
N PRO A 156 7.37 5.46 -7.22
CA PRO A 156 8.43 5.34 -8.21
C PRO A 156 9.16 6.66 -8.44
N LEU A 157 8.46 7.80 -8.37
CA LEU A 157 9.07 9.13 -8.45
C LEU A 157 10.11 9.32 -7.36
N MET A 158 9.75 9.07 -6.10
CA MET A 158 10.67 9.22 -4.96
C MET A 158 11.83 8.22 -5.03
N MET A 159 11.57 6.99 -5.48
CA MET A 159 12.59 5.97 -5.71
C MET A 159 13.63 6.42 -6.75
N LEU A 160 13.18 7.04 -7.84
CA LEU A 160 14.05 7.50 -8.92
C LEU A 160 14.76 8.82 -8.59
N MET A 161 14.08 9.75 -7.93
CA MET A 161 14.68 11.02 -7.57
C MET A 161 15.76 10.90 -6.50
N LYS A 162 15.59 10.00 -5.53
CA LYS A 162 16.55 9.79 -4.41
C LYS A 162 16.98 11.09 -3.73
N ALA A 163 16.09 12.07 -3.64
CA ALA A 163 16.34 13.40 -3.11
C ALA A 163 15.23 13.82 -2.14
N GLU A 164 15.57 14.69 -1.20
CA GLU A 164 14.58 15.22 -0.26
C GLU A 164 13.74 16.32 -0.92
N PRO A 165 12.41 16.28 -0.82
CA PRO A 165 11.55 17.39 -1.19
C PRO A 165 11.88 18.63 -0.33
N ASP A 166 11.95 19.78 -0.97
CA ASP A 166 12.17 21.08 -0.32
C ASP A 166 10.89 21.90 -0.25
N ARG A 167 10.16 21.91 -1.37
CA ARG A 167 8.89 22.62 -1.49
C ARG A 167 7.90 21.83 -2.31
N VAL A 168 6.65 21.96 -1.95
CA VAL A 168 5.53 21.41 -2.73
C VAL A 168 4.55 22.53 -3.03
N MET A 169 3.95 22.48 -4.22
CA MET A 169 2.89 23.39 -4.64
C MET A 169 1.72 22.56 -5.15
N TRP A 170 0.56 22.83 -4.61
CA TRP A 170 -0.69 22.23 -5.02
C TRP A 170 -1.38 23.09 -6.07
N LEU A 171 -1.74 22.49 -7.19
CA LEU A 171 -2.54 23.11 -8.24
C LEU A 171 -3.87 22.39 -8.30
N ASP A 172 -4.88 23.05 -7.81
CA ASP A 172 -6.24 22.53 -7.80
C ASP A 172 -6.94 22.88 -9.12
N GLY A 173 -7.52 21.86 -9.74
CA GLY A 173 -8.29 21.99 -10.97
C GLY A 173 -9.62 21.24 -10.88
N GLU A 174 -10.60 21.68 -11.67
CA GLU A 174 -11.97 21.12 -11.63
C GLU A 174 -12.04 19.61 -11.94
N LYS A 175 -11.13 19.11 -12.79
CA LYS A 175 -11.11 17.72 -13.26
C LYS A 175 -9.80 17.00 -13.02
N TRP A 176 -8.78 17.69 -12.59
CA TRP A 176 -7.50 17.12 -12.29
C TRP A 176 -6.79 17.91 -11.20
N MET A 177 -5.98 17.22 -10.45
CA MET A 177 -5.12 17.83 -9.44
C MET A 177 -3.67 17.57 -9.78
N THR A 178 -2.82 18.55 -9.55
CA THR A 178 -1.37 18.44 -9.79
C THR A 178 -0.60 18.86 -8.54
N LEU A 179 0.31 18.00 -8.12
CA LEU A 179 1.34 18.32 -7.14
C LEU A 179 2.64 18.61 -7.88
N ALA A 180 3.18 19.82 -7.72
CA ALA A 180 4.52 20.16 -8.15
C ALA A 180 5.48 20.07 -6.97
N ILE A 181 6.62 19.40 -7.17
CA ILE A 181 7.61 19.11 -6.12
C ILE A 181 8.95 19.69 -6.57
N HIS A 182 9.58 20.47 -5.70
CA HIS A 182 10.95 20.93 -5.85
C HIS A 182 11.84 20.19 -4.84
N PHE A 183 12.97 19.67 -5.28
CA PHE A 183 13.92 18.95 -4.46
C PHE A 183 15.11 19.83 -4.07
N ARG A 184 15.75 19.48 -2.94
CA ARG A 184 16.92 20.24 -2.42
C ARG A 184 18.11 20.28 -3.36
N ASP A 185 18.23 19.31 -4.25
CA ASP A 185 19.28 19.26 -5.28
C ASP A 185 18.98 20.10 -6.53
N GLY A 186 17.86 20.81 -6.53
CA GLY A 186 17.44 21.72 -7.62
C GLY A 186 16.59 21.06 -8.70
N ARG A 187 16.39 19.73 -8.66
CA ARG A 187 15.49 19.03 -9.57
C ARG A 187 14.02 19.27 -9.22
N SER A 188 13.14 18.95 -10.13
CA SER A 188 11.71 19.10 -9.92
C SER A 188 10.91 17.92 -10.49
N ALA A 189 9.70 17.75 -9.96
CA ALA A 189 8.76 16.77 -10.48
C ALA A 189 7.33 17.27 -10.41
N THR A 190 6.45 16.67 -11.21
CA THR A 190 5.00 16.87 -11.12
C THR A 190 4.29 15.53 -11.09
N VAL A 191 3.21 15.48 -10.31
CA VAL A 191 2.29 14.35 -10.27
C VAL A 191 0.89 14.88 -10.51
N SER A 192 0.24 14.38 -11.56
CA SER A 192 -1.14 14.75 -11.90
C SER A 192 -2.02 13.52 -11.93
N CYS A 193 -3.20 13.61 -11.32
CA CYS A 193 -4.22 12.58 -11.41
C CYS A 193 -5.47 13.15 -12.08
N PHE A 194 -6.05 12.38 -12.99
CA PHE A 194 -7.24 12.75 -13.76
C PHE A 194 -8.43 11.97 -13.22
N GLY A 195 -9.16 12.57 -12.29
CA GLY A 195 -10.47 12.07 -11.85
C GLY A 195 -11.47 12.11 -13.01
N THR A 196 -12.22 11.03 -13.22
CA THR A 196 -13.36 10.97 -14.16
C THR A 196 -14.66 11.19 -13.42
#